data_a0538fd991279d51219ef4d0e80fa04f
#
_entry.id   a0538fd991279d51219ef4d0e80fa04f
#
_cell.length_a   1.000
_cell.length_b   1.000
_cell.length_c   1.000
_cell.angle_alpha   90.00
_cell.angle_beta   90.00
_cell.angle_gamma   90.00
#
_symmetry.space_group_name_H-M   'P 1'
#
loop_
_entity.id
_entity.type
_entity.pdbx_description
1 polymer ?
#
loop_
_entity_poly.entity_id
_entity_poly.type
_entity_poly.pdbx_seq_one_letter_code
_entity_poly.pdbx_strand_id
1 'polypeptide(L)'
;MDYEYKGIRLGDSVEKALDKLERKYIEFDKLLNDLTYSKKNEKNEEVEEAIYIHILVGRVVFIHIRNKDYYPAEDIKIGTIITEELKEKYELYYDEDEYFDVYLSKKYPKFALVLEIVDYVNYMNYKERICGYTFDDQDSFDHFHKDRVENPLESKKLEDVYHSLRMKGTIDVDIEKREIIGELNNYKFIFDLITRDIKSIQNMETGEFLTISM
;
A
#
# COMPACT_ATOMS: atom_id res chain seq x y z
N MET A 1 -1.38 8.15 -19.72
CA MET A 1 -0.64 7.17 -18.89
C MET A 1 -1.68 6.24 -18.27
N ASP A 2 -1.51 4.93 -18.39
CA ASP A 2 -2.37 3.97 -17.71
C ASP A 2 -1.81 3.74 -16.31
N TYR A 3 -2.61 3.99 -15.27
CA TYR A 3 -2.24 3.75 -13.87
C TYR A 3 -2.43 2.27 -13.55
N GLU A 4 -1.63 1.43 -14.24
CA GLU A 4 -1.71 -0.02 -14.18
C GLU A 4 -0.33 -0.65 -14.08
N TYR A 5 -0.20 -1.66 -13.23
CA TYR A 5 0.97 -2.52 -13.18
C TYR A 5 0.54 -4.00 -13.11
N LYS A 6 1.01 -4.82 -14.05
CA LYS A 6 0.64 -6.26 -14.16
C LYS A 6 -0.87 -6.54 -14.17
N GLY A 7 -1.67 -5.63 -14.70
CA GLY A 7 -3.13 -5.75 -14.71
C GLY A 7 -3.79 -5.34 -13.39
N ILE A 8 -3.02 -4.77 -12.44
CA ILE A 8 -3.53 -4.19 -11.20
C ILE A 8 -3.66 -2.70 -11.38
N ARG A 9 -4.82 -2.15 -11.07
CA ARG A 9 -5.15 -0.73 -11.20
C ARG A 9 -5.63 -0.15 -9.88
N LEU A 10 -5.52 1.16 -9.75
CA LEU A 10 -6.23 1.89 -8.69
C LEU A 10 -7.73 1.60 -8.78
N GLY A 11 -8.37 1.35 -7.63
CA GLY A 11 -9.77 0.97 -7.53
C GLY A 11 -10.07 -0.52 -7.70
N ASP A 12 -9.11 -1.35 -8.11
CA ASP A 12 -9.29 -2.80 -8.18
C ASP A 12 -9.54 -3.40 -6.80
N SER A 13 -10.29 -4.51 -6.76
CA SER A 13 -10.45 -5.26 -5.51
C SER A 13 -9.14 -5.95 -5.12
N VAL A 14 -8.97 -6.16 -3.82
CA VAL A 14 -7.83 -6.94 -3.27
C VAL A 14 -7.74 -8.31 -3.92
N GLU A 15 -8.89 -8.98 -4.11
CA GLU A 15 -8.96 -10.30 -4.74
C GLU A 15 -8.34 -10.29 -6.13
N LYS A 16 -8.69 -9.27 -6.95
CA LYS A 16 -8.11 -9.12 -8.29
C LYS A 16 -6.60 -8.87 -8.24
N ALA A 17 -6.12 -8.07 -7.29
CA ALA A 17 -4.69 -7.86 -7.11
C ALA A 17 -3.96 -9.15 -6.71
N LEU A 18 -4.53 -9.92 -5.77
CA LEU A 18 -3.98 -11.21 -5.34
C LEU A 18 -3.94 -12.25 -6.46
N ASP A 19 -4.93 -12.26 -7.37
CA ASP A 19 -4.97 -13.18 -8.50
C ASP A 19 -3.93 -12.85 -9.58
N LYS A 20 -3.43 -11.61 -9.61
CA LYS A 20 -2.39 -11.17 -10.55
C LYS A 20 -0.98 -11.39 -10.05
N LEU A 21 -0.80 -11.56 -8.76
CA LEU A 21 0.51 -11.74 -8.13
C LEU A 21 0.73 -13.21 -7.74
N GLU A 22 1.97 -13.67 -7.85
CA GLU A 22 2.34 -15.01 -7.41
C GLU A 22 2.33 -15.06 -5.88
N ARG A 23 1.37 -15.78 -5.30
CA ARG A 23 1.13 -15.83 -3.83
C ARG A 23 2.37 -16.13 -2.99
N LYS A 24 3.31 -16.94 -3.50
CA LYS A 24 4.55 -17.29 -2.78
C LYS A 24 5.51 -16.11 -2.52
N TYR A 25 5.30 -14.99 -3.20
CA TYR A 25 6.11 -13.77 -3.04
C TYR A 25 5.36 -12.65 -2.33
N ILE A 26 4.13 -12.93 -1.86
CA ILE A 26 3.30 -11.95 -1.17
C ILE A 26 3.57 -12.06 0.33
N GLU A 27 3.90 -10.93 0.93
CA GLU A 27 3.95 -10.76 2.37
C GLU A 27 2.92 -9.68 2.75
N PHE A 28 2.11 -9.98 3.76
CA PHE A 28 1.32 -8.94 4.41
C PHE A 28 2.16 -8.37 5.53
N ASP A 29 2.49 -7.10 5.44
CA ASP A 29 3.10 -6.40 6.55
C ASP A 29 2.12 -6.38 7.74
N LYS A 30 2.64 -6.31 8.96
CA LYS A 30 1.86 -6.11 10.20
C LYS A 30 0.96 -4.87 10.17
N LEU A 31 1.17 -4.00 9.18
CA LEU A 31 0.32 -2.89 8.82
C LEU A 31 -0.77 -3.41 7.88
N LEU A 32 -1.87 -3.89 8.41
CA LEU A 32 -3.02 -4.55 7.76
C LEU A 32 -3.51 -4.02 6.41
N ASN A 33 -3.08 -2.85 6.02
CA ASN A 33 -3.53 -2.24 4.78
C ASN A 33 -2.56 -2.48 3.63
N ASP A 34 -1.43 -3.14 3.88
CA ASP A 34 -0.34 -3.19 2.93
C ASP A 34 -0.07 -4.60 2.46
N LEU A 35 0.00 -4.75 1.16
CA LEU A 35 0.40 -5.97 0.50
C LEU A 35 1.74 -5.73 -0.15
N THR A 36 2.76 -6.43 0.33
CA THR A 36 4.10 -6.39 -0.24
C THR A 36 4.32 -7.61 -1.11
N TYR A 37 4.76 -7.39 -2.34
CA TYR A 37 5.22 -8.43 -3.25
C TYR A 37 6.70 -8.21 -3.52
N SER A 38 7.53 -9.23 -3.29
CA SER A 38 8.97 -9.12 -3.50
C SER A 38 9.51 -10.36 -4.19
N LYS A 39 10.03 -10.18 -5.39
CA LYS A 39 10.71 -11.22 -6.16
C LYS A 39 12.19 -10.93 -6.22
N LYS A 40 13.00 -11.87 -5.74
CA LYS A 40 14.47 -11.81 -5.78
C LYS A 40 14.99 -12.57 -6.99
N ASN A 41 16.22 -12.24 -7.38
CA ASN A 41 16.95 -12.98 -8.42
C ASN A 41 17.19 -14.44 -7.99
N GLU A 42 17.62 -15.28 -8.93
CA GLU A 42 17.86 -16.71 -8.70
C GLU A 42 18.85 -16.99 -7.56
N LYS A 43 19.74 -16.03 -7.24
CA LYS A 43 20.70 -16.14 -6.15
C LYS A 43 20.20 -15.61 -4.80
N ASN A 44 18.97 -15.09 -4.73
CA ASN A 44 18.39 -14.41 -3.56
C ASN A 44 19.18 -13.20 -3.03
N GLU A 45 20.05 -12.61 -3.84
CA GLU A 45 20.95 -11.53 -3.44
C GLU A 45 20.37 -10.14 -3.72
N GLU A 46 19.59 -10.00 -4.81
CA GLU A 46 19.00 -8.73 -5.22
C GLU A 46 17.50 -8.84 -5.45
N VAL A 47 16.77 -7.80 -5.05
CA VAL A 47 15.35 -7.66 -5.36
C VAL A 47 15.22 -7.15 -6.79
N GLU A 48 14.74 -8.00 -7.70
CA GLU A 48 14.48 -7.65 -9.10
C GLU A 48 13.20 -6.86 -9.26
N GLU A 49 12.20 -7.21 -8.45
CA GLU A 49 10.88 -6.61 -8.49
C GLU A 49 10.33 -6.48 -7.06
N ALA A 50 9.92 -5.29 -6.71
CA ALA A 50 9.13 -5.05 -5.49
C ALA A 50 7.91 -4.21 -5.83
N ILE A 51 6.77 -4.63 -5.30
CA ILE A 51 5.50 -3.91 -5.39
C ILE A 51 4.97 -3.77 -3.97
N TYR A 52 4.56 -2.56 -3.66
CA TYR A 52 3.87 -2.25 -2.43
C TYR A 52 2.49 -1.71 -2.79
N ILE A 53 1.44 -2.32 -2.25
CA ILE A 53 0.06 -1.96 -2.54
C ILE A 53 -0.62 -1.60 -1.23
N HIS A 54 -1.09 -0.36 -1.13
CA HIS A 54 -1.95 0.04 -0.03
C HIS A 54 -3.42 -0.18 -0.39
N ILE A 55 -4.16 -0.70 0.58
CA ILE A 55 -5.54 -1.14 0.40
C ILE A 55 -6.44 -0.40 1.38
N LEU A 56 -7.45 0.29 0.88
CA LEU A 56 -8.49 0.90 1.68
C LEU A 56 -9.85 0.34 1.28
N VAL A 57 -10.64 -0.04 2.28
CA VAL A 57 -12.00 -0.57 2.09
C VAL A 57 -12.06 -1.67 1.01
N GLY A 58 -11.04 -2.56 1.02
CA GLY A 58 -10.94 -3.64 0.05
C GLY A 58 -10.59 -3.21 -1.38
N ARG A 59 -10.13 -1.98 -1.58
CA ARG A 59 -9.72 -1.42 -2.87
C ARG A 59 -8.27 -1.01 -2.86
N VAL A 60 -7.60 -1.20 -3.98
CA VAL A 60 -6.25 -0.71 -4.23
C VAL A 60 -6.30 0.81 -4.38
N VAL A 61 -5.66 1.54 -3.47
CA VAL A 61 -5.61 3.01 -3.51
C VAL A 61 -4.22 3.56 -3.81
N PHE A 62 -3.19 2.75 -3.61
CA PHE A 62 -1.82 3.14 -3.85
C PHE A 62 -1.02 1.93 -4.37
N ILE A 63 -0.14 2.15 -5.33
CA ILE A 63 0.78 1.16 -5.87
C ILE A 63 2.17 1.79 -5.98
N HIS A 64 3.14 1.26 -5.22
CA HIS A 64 4.55 1.60 -5.39
C HIS A 64 5.25 0.47 -6.15
N ILE A 65 6.03 0.81 -7.15
CA ILE A 65 6.66 -0.12 -8.08
C ILE A 65 8.17 0.12 -8.12
N ARG A 66 8.94 -0.93 -7.85
CA ARG A 66 10.38 -1.00 -8.10
C ARG A 66 10.65 -2.18 -9.01
N ASN A 67 10.68 -1.94 -10.29
CA ASN A 67 10.99 -2.95 -11.31
C ASN A 67 11.73 -2.27 -12.46
N LYS A 68 12.98 -2.70 -12.72
CA LYS A 68 13.85 -2.11 -13.75
C LYS A 68 13.33 -2.35 -15.16
N ASP A 69 12.52 -3.39 -15.35
CA ASP A 69 11.96 -3.78 -16.65
C ASP A 69 10.61 -3.11 -16.94
N TYR A 70 10.05 -2.41 -15.94
CA TYR A 70 8.82 -1.63 -16.11
C TYR A 70 9.15 -0.14 -16.18
N TYR A 71 8.51 0.54 -17.11
CA TYR A 71 8.59 1.99 -17.28
C TYR A 71 7.26 2.52 -17.80
N PRO A 72 6.68 3.52 -17.14
CA PRO A 72 5.39 4.09 -17.51
C PRO A 72 5.44 4.94 -18.80
N ALA A 73 6.65 5.36 -19.22
CA ALA A 73 6.94 6.05 -20.47
C ALA A 73 8.37 5.77 -20.91
N GLU A 74 8.69 5.92 -22.20
CA GLU A 74 9.99 5.55 -22.79
C GLU A 74 11.20 6.22 -22.12
N ASP A 75 11.04 7.45 -21.67
CA ASP A 75 12.08 8.27 -21.04
C ASP A 75 12.00 8.29 -19.50
N ILE A 76 11.05 7.56 -18.90
CA ILE A 76 10.92 7.39 -17.46
C ILE A 76 11.31 5.94 -17.11
N LYS A 77 12.58 5.74 -16.73
CA LYS A 77 13.12 4.43 -16.35
C LYS A 77 13.82 4.52 -15.00
N ILE A 78 13.77 3.46 -14.21
CA ILE A 78 14.59 3.36 -13.01
C ILE A 78 16.07 3.51 -13.39
N GLY A 79 16.77 4.38 -12.67
CA GLY A 79 18.15 4.76 -12.98
C GLY A 79 18.30 6.04 -13.79
N THR A 80 17.21 6.59 -14.37
CA THR A 80 17.25 7.86 -15.09
C THR A 80 17.51 9.02 -14.12
N ILE A 81 18.46 9.88 -14.48
CA ILE A 81 18.71 11.14 -13.76
C ILE A 81 17.63 12.15 -14.12
N ILE A 82 17.07 12.80 -13.12
CA ILE A 82 16.09 13.86 -13.31
C ILE A 82 16.77 15.10 -13.91
N THR A 83 16.24 15.57 -15.01
CA THR A 83 16.70 16.78 -15.72
C THR A 83 15.57 17.81 -15.75
N GLU A 84 15.92 19.09 -15.96
CA GLU A 84 14.89 20.15 -16.10
C GLU A 84 13.96 19.86 -17.30
N GLU A 85 14.48 19.30 -18.40
CA GLU A 85 13.67 18.89 -19.54
C GLU A 85 12.60 17.84 -19.13
N LEU A 86 12.99 16.87 -18.29
CA LEU A 86 12.06 15.85 -17.79
C LEU A 86 11.01 16.48 -16.86
N LYS A 87 11.43 17.40 -15.99
CA LYS A 87 10.52 18.14 -15.10
C LYS A 87 9.49 18.94 -15.90
N GLU A 88 9.92 19.67 -16.92
CA GLU A 88 9.02 20.45 -17.77
C GLU A 88 8.06 19.54 -18.56
N LYS A 89 8.58 18.47 -19.18
CA LYS A 89 7.79 17.56 -20.02
C LYS A 89 6.63 16.91 -19.27
N TYR A 90 6.84 16.55 -18.00
CA TYR A 90 5.86 15.88 -17.15
C TYR A 90 5.22 16.81 -16.12
N GLU A 91 5.55 18.11 -16.15
CA GLU A 91 5.09 19.11 -15.19
C GLU A 91 5.33 18.66 -13.75
N LEU A 92 6.57 18.19 -13.48
CA LEU A 92 6.94 17.65 -12.19
C LEU A 92 7.16 18.76 -11.17
N TYR A 93 6.72 18.52 -9.95
CA TYR A 93 7.01 19.37 -8.79
C TYR A 93 7.34 18.48 -7.59
N TYR A 94 8.27 18.96 -6.76
CA TYR A 94 8.72 18.26 -5.56
C TYR A 94 7.66 18.36 -4.47
N ASP A 95 7.41 17.25 -3.77
CA ASP A 95 6.55 17.19 -2.59
C ASP A 95 7.39 16.88 -1.35
N GLU A 96 7.37 17.81 -0.39
CA GLU A 96 8.14 17.72 0.85
C GLU A 96 7.40 16.93 1.96
N ASP A 97 6.09 16.65 1.78
CA ASP A 97 5.24 16.05 2.82
C ASP A 97 5.19 14.51 2.75
N GLU A 98 5.83 13.92 1.77
CA GLU A 98 5.86 12.47 1.58
C GLU A 98 7.01 11.81 2.36
N TYR A 99 6.81 10.54 2.75
CA TYR A 99 7.85 9.71 3.40
C TYR A 99 9.05 9.42 2.50
N PHE A 100 8.95 9.74 1.23
CA PHE A 100 9.98 9.56 0.22
C PHE A 100 10.18 10.87 -0.52
N ASP A 101 11.38 11.10 -1.01
CA ASP A 101 11.62 12.15 -1.97
C ASP A 101 10.88 11.80 -3.26
N VAL A 102 9.82 12.55 -3.58
CA VAL A 102 8.98 12.31 -4.75
C VAL A 102 8.80 13.54 -5.61
N TYR A 103 8.70 13.31 -6.92
CA TYR A 103 8.16 14.31 -7.85
C TYR A 103 6.77 13.88 -8.29
N LEU A 104 5.77 14.69 -7.95
CA LEU A 104 4.40 14.57 -8.42
C LEU A 104 4.27 15.19 -9.82
N SER A 105 3.34 14.69 -10.62
CA SER A 105 3.07 15.20 -11.97
C SER A 105 1.71 15.92 -12.03
N LYS A 106 1.71 17.21 -12.39
CA LYS A 106 0.45 17.94 -12.66
C LYS A 106 -0.25 17.41 -13.91
N LYS A 107 0.52 16.91 -14.87
CA LYS A 107 0.00 16.34 -16.12
C LYS A 107 -0.66 14.97 -15.91
N TYR A 108 -0.19 14.22 -14.91
CA TYR A 108 -0.69 12.89 -14.53
C TYR A 108 -0.90 12.84 -13.01
N PRO A 109 -2.04 13.36 -12.50
CA PRO A 109 -2.23 13.64 -11.08
C PRO A 109 -2.22 12.43 -10.14
N LYS A 110 -2.30 11.22 -10.69
CA LYS A 110 -2.18 9.98 -9.91
C LYS A 110 -0.82 9.29 -10.07
N PHE A 111 0.20 10.00 -10.53
CA PHE A 111 1.51 9.46 -10.80
C PHE A 111 2.60 10.29 -10.13
N ALA A 112 3.54 9.59 -9.48
CA ALA A 112 4.74 10.20 -8.97
C ALA A 112 5.99 9.37 -9.27
N LEU A 113 7.14 10.05 -9.31
CA LEU A 113 8.46 9.46 -9.39
C LEU A 113 9.07 9.42 -7.99
N VAL A 114 9.49 8.24 -7.55
CA VAL A 114 10.26 8.06 -6.32
C VAL A 114 11.73 8.19 -6.63
N LEU A 115 12.44 8.96 -5.81
CA LEU A 115 13.81 9.38 -6.06
C LEU A 115 14.78 8.81 -5.03
N GLU A 116 16.01 8.71 -5.45
CA GLU A 116 17.18 8.55 -4.58
C GLU A 116 18.24 9.59 -4.95
N ILE A 117 18.91 10.09 -3.93
CA ILE A 117 20.02 11.04 -4.11
C ILE A 117 21.27 10.25 -4.49
N VAL A 118 21.89 10.63 -5.61
CA VAL A 118 23.15 10.05 -6.08
C VAL A 118 24.17 11.16 -6.28
N ASP A 119 25.47 10.82 -6.21
CA ASP A 119 26.56 11.76 -6.40
C ASP A 119 26.48 13.01 -5.49
N TYR A 120 26.19 12.77 -4.19
CA TYR A 120 26.13 13.84 -3.20
C TYR A 120 27.54 14.44 -2.97
N VAL A 121 27.79 15.60 -3.56
CA VAL A 121 29.07 16.34 -3.38
C VAL A 121 28.94 17.36 -2.26
N ASN A 122 27.80 18.07 -2.23
CA ASN A 122 27.38 19.00 -1.16
C ASN A 122 25.90 19.36 -1.36
N TYR A 123 25.30 20.11 -0.40
CA TYR A 123 23.88 20.52 -0.46
C TYR A 123 23.45 21.28 -1.73
N MET A 124 24.38 21.74 -2.53
CA MET A 124 24.10 22.47 -3.78
C MET A 124 24.33 21.65 -5.05
N ASN A 125 24.98 20.48 -4.94
CA ASN A 125 25.38 19.65 -6.10
C ASN A 125 25.10 18.20 -5.80
N TYR A 126 23.86 17.79 -5.87
CA TYR A 126 23.43 16.41 -5.87
C TYR A 126 22.64 16.13 -7.15
N LYS A 127 22.58 14.87 -7.53
CA LYS A 127 21.73 14.40 -8.62
C LYS A 127 20.65 13.51 -8.05
N GLU A 128 19.46 13.66 -8.56
CA GLU A 128 18.31 12.83 -8.25
C GLU A 128 18.12 11.80 -9.33
N ARG A 129 17.92 10.57 -8.92
CA ARG A 129 17.74 9.43 -9.82
C ARG A 129 16.41 8.73 -9.50
N ILE A 130 15.68 8.34 -10.53
CA ILE A 130 14.44 7.57 -10.37
C ILE A 130 14.78 6.20 -9.79
N CYS A 131 14.21 5.84 -8.65
CA CYS A 131 14.35 4.53 -8.02
C CYS A 131 13.03 3.74 -7.96
N GLY A 132 11.90 4.38 -8.26
CA GLY A 132 10.59 3.76 -8.29
C GLY A 132 9.51 4.67 -8.88
N TYR A 133 8.30 4.15 -8.89
CA TYR A 133 7.09 4.86 -9.35
C TYR A 133 5.96 4.63 -8.37
N THR A 134 5.07 5.60 -8.24
CA THR A 134 3.82 5.42 -7.50
C THR A 134 2.62 5.76 -8.35
N PHE A 135 1.55 5.01 -8.15
CA PHE A 135 0.20 5.38 -8.54
C PHE A 135 -0.62 5.56 -7.28
N ASP A 136 -1.26 6.70 -7.12
CA ASP A 136 -1.96 7.06 -5.90
C ASP A 136 -3.36 7.60 -6.19
N ASP A 137 -4.33 7.23 -5.37
CA ASP A 137 -5.68 7.77 -5.37
C ASP A 137 -5.96 8.51 -4.06
N GLN A 138 -5.37 9.70 -3.91
CA GLN A 138 -5.45 10.52 -2.71
C GLN A 138 -6.90 10.83 -2.29
N ASP A 139 -7.81 10.98 -3.24
CA ASP A 139 -9.22 11.25 -2.94
C ASP A 139 -9.88 10.13 -2.13
N SER A 140 -9.44 8.89 -2.34
CA SER A 140 -9.90 7.73 -1.57
C SER A 140 -9.37 7.73 -0.14
N PHE A 141 -8.18 8.29 0.08
CA PHE A 141 -7.54 8.37 1.39
C PHE A 141 -8.23 9.36 2.32
N ASP A 142 -8.60 10.54 1.80
CA ASP A 142 -9.25 11.61 2.58
C ASP A 142 -10.66 11.26 3.03
N HIS A 143 -11.36 10.43 2.25
CA HIS A 143 -12.72 9.98 2.59
C HIS A 143 -12.76 9.03 3.79
N PHE A 144 -11.69 8.25 3.96
CA PHE A 144 -11.58 7.19 4.95
C PHE A 144 -11.40 7.68 6.40
N HIS A 145 -10.80 8.83 6.60
CA HIS A 145 -10.51 9.33 7.95
C HIS A 145 -11.71 9.94 8.68
N LYS A 146 -12.88 10.03 8.06
CA LYS A 146 -14.04 10.75 8.61
C LYS A 146 -14.97 9.93 9.53
N ASP A 147 -15.04 8.61 9.36
CA ASP A 147 -15.99 7.77 10.10
C ASP A 147 -15.27 6.77 11.02
N ARG A 148 -14.89 7.22 12.23
CA ARG A 148 -14.33 6.34 13.25
C ARG A 148 -15.39 5.98 14.30
N VAL A 149 -15.58 4.69 14.54
CA VAL A 149 -16.42 4.20 15.63
C VAL A 149 -15.64 4.24 16.94
N GLU A 150 -16.19 4.87 17.99
CA GLU A 150 -15.51 4.99 19.28
C GLU A 150 -15.50 3.65 20.06
N ASN A 151 -16.51 2.80 19.86
CA ASN A 151 -16.61 1.50 20.51
C ASN A 151 -16.24 0.37 19.54
N PRO A 152 -15.10 -0.31 19.75
CA PRO A 152 -14.67 -1.40 18.87
C PRO A 152 -15.68 -2.55 18.74
N LEU A 153 -16.53 -2.78 19.75
CA LEU A 153 -17.52 -3.85 19.72
C LEU A 153 -18.77 -3.52 18.86
N GLU A 154 -18.96 -2.26 18.51
CA GLU A 154 -20.02 -1.81 17.61
C GLU A 154 -19.58 -1.74 16.15
N SER A 155 -18.31 -2.01 15.91
CA SER A 155 -17.72 -1.94 14.59
C SER A 155 -18.24 -3.04 13.67
N LYS A 156 -18.36 -2.73 12.40
CA LYS A 156 -18.77 -3.69 11.36
C LYS A 156 -17.63 -4.03 10.40
N LYS A 157 -16.61 -3.19 10.35
CA LYS A 157 -15.46 -3.33 9.47
C LYS A 157 -14.14 -3.18 10.21
N LEU A 158 -13.09 -3.72 9.60
CA LEU A 158 -11.72 -3.58 10.11
C LEU A 158 -11.35 -2.11 10.33
N GLU A 159 -11.72 -1.26 9.39
CA GLU A 159 -11.40 0.15 9.39
C GLU A 159 -11.85 0.85 10.67
N ASP A 160 -13.02 0.48 11.19
CA ASP A 160 -13.59 1.06 12.41
C ASP A 160 -12.70 0.83 13.64
N VAL A 161 -11.98 -0.29 13.70
CA VAL A 161 -11.13 -0.69 14.84
C VAL A 161 -9.64 -0.66 14.55
N TYR A 162 -9.25 -0.45 13.29
CA TYR A 162 -7.88 -0.58 12.84
C TYR A 162 -6.88 0.25 13.66
N HIS A 163 -7.19 1.52 13.88
CA HIS A 163 -6.33 2.39 14.66
C HIS A 163 -6.14 1.88 16.11
N SER A 164 -7.21 1.41 16.72
CA SER A 164 -7.17 0.86 18.10
C SER A 164 -6.38 -0.44 18.16
N LEU A 165 -6.57 -1.33 17.18
CA LEU A 165 -5.78 -2.57 17.05
C LEU A 165 -4.29 -2.25 16.89
N ARG A 166 -3.94 -1.32 16.02
CA ARG A 166 -2.56 -0.93 15.77
C ARG A 166 -1.87 -0.35 17.00
N MET A 167 -2.57 0.50 17.76
CA MET A 167 -1.99 1.23 18.89
C MET A 167 -1.98 0.44 20.19
N LYS A 168 -2.95 -0.44 20.42
CA LYS A 168 -3.19 -1.10 21.73
C LYS A 168 -3.41 -2.60 21.64
N GLY A 169 -3.49 -3.16 20.44
CA GLY A 169 -3.79 -4.56 20.19
C GLY A 169 -2.70 -5.27 19.40
N THR A 170 -3.07 -6.39 18.83
CA THR A 170 -2.25 -7.16 17.89
C THR A 170 -3.03 -7.40 16.62
N ILE A 171 -2.32 -7.62 15.53
CA ILE A 171 -2.91 -7.88 14.23
C ILE A 171 -2.07 -8.92 13.51
N ASP A 172 -2.73 -9.91 12.94
CA ASP A 172 -2.14 -10.98 12.15
C ASP A 172 -2.98 -11.29 10.92
N VAL A 173 -2.40 -11.88 9.90
CA VAL A 173 -3.09 -12.21 8.64
C VAL A 173 -2.90 -13.67 8.28
N ASP A 174 -4.00 -14.40 8.19
CA ASP A 174 -4.03 -15.77 7.68
C ASP A 174 -4.45 -15.76 6.20
N ILE A 175 -3.46 -15.82 5.31
CA ILE A 175 -3.69 -15.78 3.85
C ILE A 175 -4.43 -17.03 3.37
N GLU A 176 -4.17 -18.19 3.96
CA GLU A 176 -4.78 -19.45 3.54
C GLU A 176 -6.28 -19.44 3.85
N LYS A 177 -6.65 -18.93 5.02
CA LYS A 177 -8.05 -18.80 5.43
C LYS A 177 -8.72 -17.54 4.89
N ARG A 178 -7.94 -16.63 4.30
CA ARG A 178 -8.39 -15.30 3.86
C ARG A 178 -9.00 -14.50 5.02
N GLU A 179 -8.28 -14.46 6.14
CA GLU A 179 -8.73 -13.81 7.36
C GLU A 179 -7.67 -12.83 7.88
N ILE A 180 -8.16 -11.74 8.48
CA ILE A 180 -7.38 -10.85 9.31
C ILE A 180 -7.81 -11.07 10.75
N ILE A 181 -6.85 -11.27 11.63
CA ILE A 181 -7.08 -11.57 13.02
C ILE A 181 -6.57 -10.39 13.86
N GLY A 182 -7.45 -9.74 14.60
CA GLY A 182 -7.09 -8.67 15.52
C GLY A 182 -7.40 -9.07 16.96
N GLU A 183 -6.56 -8.68 17.92
CA GLU A 183 -6.83 -8.86 19.35
C GLU A 183 -6.73 -7.50 20.06
N LEU A 184 -7.79 -7.13 20.78
CA LEU A 184 -7.88 -5.87 21.50
C LEU A 184 -8.78 -6.04 22.73
N ASN A 185 -8.31 -5.61 23.92
CA ASN A 185 -9.11 -5.58 25.17
C ASN A 185 -9.82 -6.89 25.47
N ASN A 186 -9.12 -8.03 25.41
CA ASN A 186 -9.65 -9.38 25.63
C ASN A 186 -10.66 -9.87 24.59
N TYR A 187 -10.76 -9.19 23.47
CA TYR A 187 -11.57 -9.62 22.33
C TYR A 187 -10.69 -9.97 21.14
N LYS A 188 -11.05 -11.07 20.49
CA LYS A 188 -10.48 -11.49 19.19
C LYS A 188 -11.48 -11.19 18.09
N PHE A 189 -11.04 -10.39 17.13
CA PHE A 189 -11.79 -10.02 15.95
C PHE A 189 -11.29 -10.83 14.76
N ILE A 190 -12.19 -11.41 13.99
CA ILE A 190 -11.86 -12.07 12.72
C ILE A 190 -12.60 -11.31 11.63
N PHE A 191 -11.83 -10.83 10.67
CA PHE A 191 -12.31 -10.08 9.50
C PHE A 191 -12.10 -10.89 8.23
N ASP A 192 -12.94 -10.65 7.24
CA ASP A 192 -12.68 -11.11 5.88
C ASP A 192 -11.53 -10.31 5.28
N LEU A 193 -10.55 -10.97 4.70
CA LEU A 193 -9.36 -10.33 4.11
C LEU A 193 -9.71 -9.43 2.92
N ILE A 194 -10.80 -9.74 2.21
CA ILE A 194 -11.18 -9.05 0.98
C ILE A 194 -12.16 -7.93 1.25
N THR A 195 -13.29 -8.25 1.93
CA THR A 195 -14.35 -7.28 2.18
C THR A 195 -14.09 -6.40 3.40
N ARG A 196 -13.17 -6.83 4.29
CA ARG A 196 -12.85 -6.20 5.56
C ARG A 196 -14.00 -6.22 6.58
N ASP A 197 -15.08 -6.90 6.26
CA ASP A 197 -16.21 -7.07 7.19
C ASP A 197 -15.83 -7.98 8.36
N ILE A 198 -16.37 -7.71 9.54
CA ILE A 198 -16.19 -8.57 10.70
C ILE A 198 -16.97 -9.87 10.48
N LYS A 199 -16.27 -11.00 10.52
CA LYS A 199 -16.86 -12.35 10.51
C LYS A 199 -17.29 -12.79 11.90
N SER A 200 -16.47 -12.52 12.90
CA SER A 200 -16.77 -12.88 14.30
C SER A 200 -15.97 -12.03 15.29
N ILE A 201 -16.55 -11.88 16.48
CA ILE A 201 -15.87 -11.32 17.66
C ILE A 201 -16.00 -12.38 18.76
N GLN A 202 -14.89 -12.75 19.37
CA GLN A 202 -14.83 -13.72 20.45
C GLN A 202 -14.26 -13.07 21.71
N ASN A 203 -14.92 -13.23 22.84
CA ASN A 203 -14.33 -12.91 24.13
C ASN A 203 -13.31 -13.99 24.50
N MET A 204 -12.05 -13.62 24.67
CA MET A 204 -10.95 -14.56 24.92
C MET A 204 -10.98 -15.14 26.33
N GLU A 205 -11.61 -14.48 27.30
CA GLU A 205 -11.74 -14.97 28.69
C GLU A 205 -12.84 -16.03 28.81
N THR A 206 -13.98 -15.79 28.19
CA THR A 206 -15.14 -16.71 28.30
C THR A 206 -15.24 -17.70 27.16
N GLY A 207 -14.56 -17.43 26.04
CA GLY A 207 -14.66 -18.20 24.80
C GLY A 207 -15.96 -17.95 24.02
N GLU A 208 -16.84 -17.08 24.50
CA GLU A 208 -18.12 -16.79 23.86
C GLU A 208 -17.99 -15.91 22.62
N PHE A 209 -18.76 -16.23 21.59
CA PHE A 209 -18.87 -15.39 20.42
C PHE A 209 -19.96 -14.34 20.59
N LEU A 210 -19.61 -13.09 20.31
CA LEU A 210 -20.59 -12.01 20.31
C LEU A 210 -21.43 -12.02 19.03
N THR A 211 -22.72 -11.77 19.19
CA THR A 211 -23.61 -11.63 18.05
C THR A 211 -23.37 -10.27 17.38
N ILE A 212 -22.96 -10.29 16.14
CA ILE A 212 -22.84 -9.06 15.34
C ILE A 212 -24.23 -8.75 14.83
N SER A 213 -24.84 -7.67 15.35
CA SER A 213 -26.12 -7.18 14.81
C SER A 213 -25.87 -6.57 13.41
N MET A 214 -26.38 -7.28 12.41
CA MET A 214 -26.37 -6.81 11.01
C MET A 214 -27.26 -5.59 10.81
#